data_6a3b21bdc51eae8f3fd5c44687001933
#
_entry.id   6a3b21bdc51eae8f3fd5c44687001933
#
_cell.length_a   1.000
_cell.length_b   1.000
_cell.length_c   1.000
_cell.angle_alpha   90.00
_cell.angle_beta   90.00
_cell.angle_gamma   90.00
#
_symmetry.space_group_name_H-M   'P 1'
#
loop_
_entity.id
_entity.type
_entity.pdbx_description
1 polymer ?
#
loop_
_entity_poly.entity_id
_entity_poly.type
_entity_poly.pdbx_seq_one_letter_code
_entity_poly.pdbx_strand_id
1 'polypeptide(L)'
;MHWIAEFNETRGRWPDRDELEGAPLFDAALLNDLQRWSLVAWDGDERLVAMEQWVTLPVVGSVAAGVPIEAIENHQGQLSLPLNLFRERPTYLLRVRGDSMKDAGILDGDLIAVRKTDNVGEGKIIVARVDNEVTVKRLKLEAGQVALMPENPDYQPIMVAPEELVVEGLFVGVIRDRNHLH
;
A
#
# COMPACT_ATOMS: atom_id res chain seq x y z
N MET A 1 -15.40 -14.36 -11.22
CA MET A 1 -14.43 -14.83 -10.20
C MET A 1 -14.89 -16.10 -9.50
N HIS A 2 -16.15 -16.18 -9.03
CA HIS A 2 -16.67 -17.37 -8.31
C HIS A 2 -16.53 -18.68 -9.13
N TRP A 3 -16.90 -18.66 -10.42
CA TRP A 3 -16.80 -19.82 -11.31
C TRP A 3 -15.36 -20.34 -11.48
N ILE A 4 -14.36 -19.44 -11.62
CA ILE A 4 -12.95 -19.82 -11.80
C ILE A 4 -12.42 -20.53 -10.53
N ALA A 5 -12.77 -20.02 -9.34
CA ALA A 5 -12.42 -20.65 -8.08
C ALA A 5 -13.07 -22.05 -7.96
N GLU A 6 -14.36 -22.14 -8.23
CA GLU A 6 -15.13 -23.39 -8.21
C GLU A 6 -14.60 -24.43 -9.23
N PHE A 7 -14.18 -23.97 -10.42
CA PHE A 7 -13.55 -24.81 -11.43
C PHE A 7 -12.25 -25.44 -10.89
N ASN A 8 -11.37 -24.62 -10.27
CA ASN A 8 -10.12 -25.11 -9.69
C ASN A 8 -10.35 -26.07 -8.52
N GLU A 9 -11.30 -25.75 -7.63
CA GLU A 9 -11.67 -26.64 -6.51
C GLU A 9 -12.20 -27.99 -7.00
N THR A 10 -12.99 -27.99 -8.09
CA THR A 10 -13.66 -29.20 -8.58
C THR A 10 -12.73 -30.06 -9.44
N ARG A 11 -11.85 -29.45 -10.22
CA ARG A 11 -11.00 -30.16 -11.20
C ARG A 11 -9.53 -30.24 -10.81
N GLY A 12 -9.13 -29.56 -9.73
CA GLY A 12 -7.75 -29.54 -9.25
C GLY A 12 -6.77 -28.86 -10.20
N ARG A 13 -7.27 -28.09 -11.18
CA ARG A 13 -6.47 -27.31 -12.14
C ARG A 13 -7.22 -26.05 -12.55
N TRP A 14 -6.48 -25.08 -13.06
CA TRP A 14 -7.06 -23.87 -13.64
C TRP A 14 -7.59 -24.13 -15.06
N PRO A 15 -8.61 -23.38 -15.52
CA PRO A 15 -9.18 -23.53 -16.86
C PRO A 15 -8.17 -23.09 -17.93
N ASP A 16 -8.21 -23.76 -19.07
CA ASP A 16 -7.54 -23.31 -20.29
C ASP A 16 -8.39 -22.23 -21.02
N ARG A 17 -7.86 -21.73 -22.14
CA ARG A 17 -8.51 -20.65 -22.89
C ARG A 17 -9.88 -21.03 -23.41
N ASP A 18 -10.01 -22.22 -23.99
CA ASP A 18 -11.25 -22.69 -24.59
C ASP A 18 -12.34 -22.92 -23.53
N GLU A 19 -11.97 -23.48 -22.40
CA GLU A 19 -12.85 -23.69 -21.26
C GLU A 19 -13.31 -22.34 -20.66
N LEU A 20 -12.42 -21.35 -20.67
CA LEU A 20 -12.73 -20.01 -20.15
C LEU A 20 -13.70 -19.28 -21.08
N GLU A 21 -13.43 -19.30 -22.41
CA GLU A 21 -14.28 -18.66 -23.41
C GLU A 21 -15.67 -19.31 -23.53
N GLY A 22 -15.75 -20.60 -23.23
CA GLY A 22 -17.02 -21.36 -23.16
C GLY A 22 -17.76 -21.23 -21.84
N ALA A 23 -17.19 -20.54 -20.85
CA ALA A 23 -17.79 -20.44 -19.52
C ALA A 23 -19.03 -19.55 -19.49
N PRO A 24 -20.06 -19.91 -18.70
CA PRO A 24 -21.18 -19.01 -18.43
C PRO A 24 -20.67 -17.70 -17.80
N LEU A 25 -21.11 -16.56 -18.32
CA LEU A 25 -20.73 -15.24 -17.83
C LEU A 25 -19.24 -14.89 -18.03
N PHE A 26 -18.58 -15.47 -19.04
CA PHE A 26 -17.25 -15.06 -19.43
C PHE A 26 -17.25 -13.58 -19.85
N ASP A 27 -16.37 -12.81 -19.23
CA ASP A 27 -16.16 -11.39 -19.54
C ASP A 27 -14.70 -11.15 -19.93
N ALA A 28 -14.47 -11.00 -21.24
CA ALA A 28 -13.13 -10.75 -21.78
C ALA A 28 -12.54 -9.42 -21.30
N ALA A 29 -13.36 -8.40 -21.02
CA ALA A 29 -12.89 -7.13 -20.49
C ALA A 29 -12.37 -7.31 -19.06
N LEU A 30 -13.10 -8.05 -18.23
CA LEU A 30 -12.66 -8.37 -16.87
C LEU A 30 -11.36 -9.19 -16.89
N LEU A 31 -11.24 -10.17 -17.79
CA LEU A 31 -10.00 -10.97 -17.92
C LEU A 31 -8.82 -10.07 -18.28
N ASN A 32 -8.98 -9.17 -19.24
CA ASN A 32 -7.96 -8.21 -19.63
C ASN A 32 -7.56 -7.29 -18.47
N ASP A 33 -8.51 -6.84 -17.67
CA ASP A 33 -8.23 -6.03 -16.48
C ASP A 33 -7.48 -6.83 -15.42
N LEU A 34 -7.87 -8.08 -15.15
CA LEU A 34 -7.16 -8.96 -14.23
C LEU A 34 -5.71 -9.24 -14.68
N GLN A 35 -5.47 -9.43 -15.99
CA GLN A 35 -4.13 -9.57 -16.55
C GLN A 35 -3.34 -8.26 -16.45
N ARG A 36 -3.96 -7.13 -16.77
CA ARG A 36 -3.37 -5.79 -16.65
C ARG A 36 -2.95 -5.48 -15.22
N TRP A 37 -3.70 -5.96 -14.24
CA TRP A 37 -3.37 -5.82 -12.82
C TRP A 37 -2.44 -6.93 -12.31
N SER A 38 -1.97 -7.81 -13.19
CA SER A 38 -1.11 -8.95 -12.83
C SER A 38 -1.73 -9.86 -11.76
N LEU A 39 -3.04 -9.98 -11.75
CA LEU A 39 -3.78 -10.89 -10.85
C LEU A 39 -3.85 -12.29 -11.43
N VAL A 40 -3.80 -12.41 -12.75
CA VAL A 40 -3.79 -13.67 -13.48
C VAL A 40 -2.81 -13.60 -14.65
N ALA A 41 -2.28 -14.74 -15.04
CA ALA A 41 -1.45 -14.90 -16.24
C ALA A 41 -1.77 -16.26 -16.91
N TRP A 42 -1.31 -16.43 -18.15
CA TRP A 42 -1.29 -17.74 -18.81
C TRP A 42 0.03 -18.43 -18.47
N ASP A 43 -0.03 -19.69 -18.10
CA ASP A 43 1.16 -20.53 -17.93
C ASP A 43 1.65 -21.11 -19.29
N GLY A 44 2.69 -21.92 -19.27
CA GLY A 44 3.25 -22.55 -20.47
C GLY A 44 2.32 -23.56 -21.16
N ASP A 45 1.25 -23.99 -20.49
CA ASP A 45 0.22 -24.91 -21.00
C ASP A 45 -1.07 -24.17 -21.41
N GLU A 46 -1.00 -22.84 -21.58
CA GLU A 46 -2.14 -21.95 -21.89
C GLU A 46 -3.29 -22.02 -20.88
N ARG A 47 -2.98 -22.31 -19.61
CA ARG A 47 -3.95 -22.28 -18.52
C ARG A 47 -3.90 -20.96 -17.78
N LEU A 48 -5.07 -20.47 -17.38
CA LEU A 48 -5.16 -19.26 -16.57
C LEU A 48 -4.71 -19.60 -15.14
N VAL A 49 -3.65 -18.98 -14.70
CA VAL A 49 -3.12 -19.13 -13.33
C VAL A 49 -3.25 -17.83 -12.55
N ALA A 50 -3.62 -17.95 -11.30
CA ALA A 50 -3.59 -16.80 -10.41
C ALA A 50 -2.13 -16.44 -10.08
N MET A 51 -1.77 -15.17 -10.27
CA MET A 51 -0.45 -14.65 -9.94
C MET A 51 -0.43 -14.24 -8.47
N GLU A 52 -0.38 -15.22 -7.58
CA GLU A 52 -0.36 -15.00 -6.14
C GLU A 52 1.07 -14.74 -5.64
N GLN A 53 1.57 -13.54 -5.85
CA GLN A 53 2.69 -13.06 -5.04
C GLN A 53 2.12 -12.35 -3.80
N TRP A 54 2.12 -13.04 -2.69
CA TRP A 54 1.75 -12.46 -1.40
C TRP A 54 2.98 -11.90 -0.69
N VAL A 55 2.79 -10.82 0.02
CA VAL A 55 3.77 -10.28 0.95
C VAL A 55 3.14 -10.19 2.33
N THR A 56 3.82 -10.73 3.34
CA THR A 56 3.42 -10.57 4.74
C THR A 56 4.17 -9.37 5.32
N LEU A 57 3.41 -8.36 5.74
CA LEU A 57 3.93 -7.09 6.22
C LEU A 57 3.62 -6.90 7.70
N PRO A 58 4.57 -6.44 8.51
CA PRO A 58 4.29 -6.04 9.89
C PRO A 58 3.40 -4.79 9.91
N VAL A 59 2.44 -4.76 10.84
CA VAL A 59 1.58 -3.60 11.11
C VAL A 59 2.17 -2.83 12.28
N VAL A 60 2.61 -1.62 12.03
CA VAL A 60 3.15 -0.69 13.03
C VAL A 60 2.02 0.21 13.53
N GLY A 61 1.72 0.19 14.83
CA GLY A 61 0.60 0.96 15.40
C GLY A 61 0.98 2.37 15.81
N SER A 62 2.07 2.51 16.55
CA SER A 62 2.62 3.79 16.94
C SER A 62 4.13 3.67 17.04
N VAL A 63 4.81 4.71 16.62
CA VAL A 63 6.28 4.76 16.67
C VAL A 63 6.67 5.46 17.97
N ALA A 64 7.37 4.75 18.85
CA ALA A 64 7.91 5.37 20.04
C ALA A 64 9.05 6.35 19.67
N ALA A 65 9.16 7.45 20.40
CA ALA A 65 10.20 8.44 20.20
C ALA A 65 11.61 7.79 20.25
N GLY A 66 12.46 8.11 19.27
CA GLY A 66 13.86 7.67 19.25
C GLY A 66 14.12 6.22 18.83
N VAL A 67 13.09 5.42 18.54
CA VAL A 67 13.24 4.02 18.11
C VAL A 67 13.01 3.92 16.60
N PRO A 68 13.97 3.38 15.82
CA PRO A 68 13.73 3.11 14.40
C PRO A 68 12.50 2.21 14.21
N ILE A 69 11.74 2.42 13.12
CA ILE A 69 10.50 1.65 12.87
C ILE A 69 10.74 0.13 12.91
N GLU A 70 11.91 -0.32 12.53
CA GLU A 70 12.31 -1.74 12.55
C GLU A 70 12.50 -2.33 13.95
N ALA A 71 12.87 -1.50 14.90
CA ALA A 71 13.11 -1.92 16.28
C ALA A 71 11.85 -1.78 17.16
N ILE A 72 10.70 -1.45 16.56
CA ILE A 72 9.47 -1.28 17.30
C ILE A 72 8.88 -2.65 17.60
N GLU A 73 8.99 -3.08 18.86
CA GLU A 73 8.30 -4.28 19.37
C GLU A 73 6.77 -4.17 19.35
N ASN A 74 6.20 -2.99 19.06
CA ASN A 74 4.78 -2.72 18.98
C ASN A 74 4.17 -3.10 17.62
N HIS A 75 4.44 -4.33 17.18
CA HIS A 75 3.71 -4.89 16.05
C HIS A 75 2.26 -5.17 16.46
N GLN A 76 1.30 -4.48 15.83
CA GLN A 76 -0.13 -4.79 15.96
C GLN A 76 -0.53 -6.05 15.16
N GLY A 77 0.45 -6.92 14.87
CA GLY A 77 0.29 -8.11 14.06
C GLY A 77 0.95 -8.00 12.69
N GLN A 78 0.58 -8.91 11.82
CA GLN A 78 1.03 -8.97 10.43
C GLN A 78 -0.18 -9.10 9.51
N LEU A 79 -0.08 -8.56 8.30
CA LEU A 79 -1.10 -8.69 7.28
C LEU A 79 -0.47 -9.21 5.99
N SER A 80 -1.06 -10.28 5.45
CA SER A 80 -0.67 -10.82 4.14
C SER A 80 -1.53 -10.18 3.05
N LEU A 81 -0.88 -9.64 2.03
CA LEU A 81 -1.52 -8.90 0.94
C LEU A 81 -0.96 -9.34 -0.40
N PRO A 82 -1.78 -9.35 -1.46
CA PRO A 82 -1.29 -9.54 -2.82
C PRO A 82 -0.33 -8.40 -3.19
N LEU A 83 0.86 -8.76 -3.66
CA LEU A 83 1.92 -7.78 -3.98
C LEU A 83 1.55 -6.86 -5.14
N ASN A 84 0.73 -7.35 -6.05
CA ASN A 84 0.21 -6.62 -7.22
C ASN A 84 -0.77 -5.49 -6.91
N LEU A 85 -1.24 -5.35 -5.66
CA LEU A 85 -1.97 -4.17 -5.21
C LEU A 85 -1.08 -2.91 -5.18
N PHE A 86 0.24 -3.08 -5.21
CA PHE A 86 1.18 -2.00 -5.06
C PHE A 86 2.07 -1.85 -6.30
N ARG A 87 2.32 -0.61 -6.73
CA ARG A 87 3.28 -0.33 -7.80
C ARG A 87 4.72 -0.57 -7.38
N GLU A 88 5.00 -0.39 -6.10
CA GLU A 88 6.30 -0.60 -5.48
C GLU A 88 6.13 -1.49 -4.26
N ARG A 89 7.04 -2.44 -4.06
CA ARG A 89 6.96 -3.41 -2.97
C ARG A 89 7.02 -2.72 -1.61
N PRO A 90 5.97 -2.79 -0.79
CA PRO A 90 5.99 -2.25 0.57
C PRO A 90 6.87 -3.10 1.49
N THR A 91 7.33 -2.49 2.57
CA THR A 91 8.14 -3.15 3.61
C THR A 91 7.41 -3.25 4.95
N TYR A 92 6.48 -2.34 5.22
CA TYR A 92 5.63 -2.37 6.42
C TYR A 92 4.32 -1.64 6.17
N LEU A 93 3.38 -1.82 7.09
CA LEU A 93 2.13 -1.08 7.17
C LEU A 93 2.17 -0.17 8.39
N LEU A 94 1.71 1.07 8.25
CA LEU A 94 1.60 2.04 9.33
C LEU A 94 0.14 2.43 9.54
N ARG A 95 -0.33 2.37 10.79
CA ARG A 95 -1.66 2.87 11.12
C ARG A 95 -1.66 4.38 11.23
N VAL A 96 -2.51 5.01 10.43
CA VAL A 96 -2.69 6.47 10.40
C VAL A 96 -3.46 6.92 11.63
N ARG A 97 -3.04 8.05 12.19
CA ARG A 97 -3.75 8.77 13.24
C ARG A 97 -3.94 10.22 12.82
N GLY A 98 -5.17 10.70 12.99
CA GLY A 98 -5.57 12.04 12.60
C GLY A 98 -5.89 12.17 11.11
N ASP A 99 -6.26 13.36 10.69
CA ASP A 99 -6.85 13.65 9.40
C ASP A 99 -6.04 14.67 8.58
N SER A 100 -4.78 14.89 8.93
CA SER A 100 -3.92 15.88 8.26
C SER A 100 -3.66 15.59 6.77
N MET A 101 -4.02 14.39 6.30
CA MET A 101 -3.84 13.93 4.91
C MET A 101 -5.18 13.54 4.24
N LYS A 102 -6.32 14.02 4.76
CA LYS A 102 -7.66 13.64 4.30
C LYS A 102 -7.91 13.93 2.83
N ASP A 103 -7.40 15.06 2.32
CA ASP A 103 -7.61 15.47 0.92
C ASP A 103 -6.75 14.68 -0.07
N ALA A 104 -5.73 13.97 0.43
CA ALA A 104 -5.00 12.94 -0.32
C ALA A 104 -5.66 11.54 -0.22
N GLY A 105 -6.84 11.44 0.41
CA GLY A 105 -7.58 10.19 0.57
C GLY A 105 -7.05 9.29 1.69
N ILE A 106 -6.17 9.79 2.57
CA ILE A 106 -5.63 9.07 3.74
C ILE A 106 -6.37 9.56 4.98
N LEU A 107 -7.14 8.67 5.60
CA LEU A 107 -8.02 8.98 6.72
C LEU A 107 -7.52 8.40 8.03
N ASP A 108 -8.06 8.89 9.14
CA ASP A 108 -7.79 8.32 10.46
C ASP A 108 -8.18 6.84 10.50
N GLY A 109 -7.32 6.01 11.10
CA GLY A 109 -7.51 4.55 11.20
C GLY A 109 -7.06 3.75 9.97
N ASP A 110 -6.76 4.37 8.83
CA ASP A 110 -6.23 3.67 7.66
C ASP A 110 -4.92 2.95 7.98
N LEU A 111 -4.64 1.89 7.22
CA LEU A 111 -3.30 1.32 7.10
C LEU A 111 -2.66 1.84 5.81
N ILE A 112 -1.56 2.56 5.91
CA ILE A 112 -0.76 2.92 4.76
C ILE A 112 0.36 1.90 4.54
N ALA A 113 0.53 1.48 3.29
CA ALA A 113 1.65 0.67 2.86
C ALA A 113 2.85 1.58 2.59
N VAL A 114 3.99 1.25 3.17
CA VAL A 114 5.20 2.07 3.13
C VAL A 114 6.37 1.24 2.62
N ARG A 115 7.08 1.76 1.64
CA ARG A 115 8.37 1.25 1.21
C ARG A 115 9.47 2.01 1.96
N LYS A 116 10.26 1.29 2.75
CA LYS A 116 11.40 1.88 3.43
C LYS A 116 12.40 2.41 2.42
N THR A 117 12.70 3.69 2.49
CA THR A 117 13.72 4.38 1.69
C THR A 117 13.93 5.77 2.27
N ASP A 118 15.14 6.26 2.21
CA ASP A 118 15.52 7.65 2.49
C ASP A 118 15.60 8.50 1.21
N ASN A 119 15.66 7.86 0.04
CA ASN A 119 15.71 8.51 -1.25
C ASN A 119 14.29 8.72 -1.81
N VAL A 120 13.75 9.92 -1.60
CA VAL A 120 12.42 10.32 -2.05
C VAL A 120 12.48 11.65 -2.80
N GLY A 121 11.71 11.74 -3.89
CA GLY A 121 11.60 12.97 -4.69
C GLY A 121 10.56 13.93 -4.10
N GLU A 122 10.68 15.20 -4.48
CA GLU A 122 9.69 16.23 -4.18
C GLU A 122 8.29 15.85 -4.67
N GLY A 123 7.26 16.29 -3.96
CA GLY A 123 5.85 16.02 -4.26
C GLY A 123 5.35 14.64 -3.80
N LYS A 124 6.21 13.78 -3.30
CA LYS A 124 5.83 12.46 -2.78
C LYS A 124 5.27 12.56 -1.37
N ILE A 125 4.34 11.65 -1.05
CA ILE A 125 3.86 11.46 0.33
C ILE A 125 4.85 10.52 1.01
N ILE A 126 5.34 10.94 2.18
CA ILE A 126 6.35 10.22 2.95
C ILE A 126 5.89 10.00 4.38
N VAL A 127 6.47 9.00 5.01
CA VAL A 127 6.52 8.87 6.45
C VAL A 127 7.83 9.54 6.90
N ALA A 128 7.70 10.55 7.71
CA ALA A 128 8.80 11.37 8.18
C ALA A 128 8.85 11.36 9.71
N ARG A 129 10.05 11.52 10.26
CA ARG A 129 10.27 11.75 11.69
C ARG A 129 10.90 13.12 11.88
N VAL A 130 10.29 13.92 12.75
CA VAL A 130 10.75 15.24 13.18
C VAL A 130 10.61 15.28 14.70
N ASP A 131 11.61 15.73 15.43
CA ASP A 131 11.60 15.83 16.90
C ASP A 131 11.10 14.55 17.60
N ASN A 132 11.50 13.38 17.08
CA ASN A 132 11.06 12.06 17.53
C ASN A 132 9.58 11.73 17.31
N GLU A 133 8.82 12.55 16.62
CA GLU A 133 7.45 12.28 16.23
C GLU A 133 7.37 11.81 14.79
N VAL A 134 6.58 10.76 14.53
CA VAL A 134 6.34 10.24 13.18
C VAL A 134 5.09 10.86 12.61
N THR A 135 5.20 11.36 11.40
CA THR A 135 4.10 12.00 10.67
C THR A 135 4.05 11.56 9.20
N VAL A 136 2.88 11.68 8.58
CA VAL A 136 2.68 11.45 7.15
C VAL A 136 2.38 12.79 6.51
N LYS A 137 3.19 13.20 5.53
CA LYS A 137 3.06 14.50 4.86
C LYS A 137 3.55 14.39 3.41
N ARG A 138 3.19 15.39 2.60
CA ARG A 138 3.80 15.57 1.29
C ARG A 138 5.10 16.36 1.42
N LEU A 139 6.16 15.81 0.85
CA LEU A 139 7.48 16.44 0.80
C LEU A 139 7.49 17.59 -0.22
N LYS A 140 7.93 18.77 0.20
CA LYS A 140 8.21 19.91 -0.66
C LYS A 140 9.57 20.50 -0.28
N LEU A 141 10.34 20.92 -1.29
CA LEU A 141 11.63 21.57 -1.08
C LEU A 141 11.47 23.09 -1.25
N GLU A 142 11.86 23.86 -0.24
CA GLU A 142 11.75 25.32 -0.25
C GLU A 142 13.05 25.98 0.21
N ALA A 143 13.74 26.70 -0.71
CA ALA A 143 14.84 27.60 -0.42
C ALA A 143 15.83 27.14 0.67
N GLY A 144 16.25 25.87 0.63
CA GLY A 144 17.21 25.30 1.59
C GLY A 144 16.59 24.65 2.83
N GLN A 145 15.27 24.64 2.92
CA GLN A 145 14.50 23.94 3.95
C GLN A 145 13.62 22.85 3.33
N VAL A 146 13.09 21.99 4.16
CA VAL A 146 12.09 21.00 3.80
C VAL A 146 10.74 21.40 4.44
N ALA A 147 9.73 21.51 3.59
CA ALA A 147 8.34 21.68 4.04
C ALA A 147 7.61 20.33 3.98
N LEU A 148 7.08 19.91 5.12
CA LEU A 148 6.19 18.77 5.25
C LEU A 148 4.75 19.26 5.16
N MET A 149 4.18 19.18 3.96
CA MET A 149 2.87 19.74 3.64
C MET A 149 1.74 18.80 4.07
N PRO A 150 0.77 19.26 4.84
CA PRO A 150 -0.47 18.53 5.05
C PRO A 150 -1.34 18.55 3.79
N GLU A 151 -2.22 17.59 3.64
CA GLU A 151 -3.31 17.56 2.68
C GLU A 151 -4.64 17.77 3.42
N ASN A 152 -4.70 18.85 4.17
CA ASN A 152 -5.86 19.32 4.92
C ASN A 152 -5.62 20.79 5.28
N PRO A 153 -6.49 21.74 4.87
CA PRO A 153 -6.31 23.17 5.12
C PRO A 153 -6.35 23.57 6.60
N ASP A 154 -6.87 22.70 7.47
CA ASP A 154 -6.93 22.95 8.92
C ASP A 154 -5.57 22.82 9.61
N TYR A 155 -4.55 22.32 8.88
CA TYR A 155 -3.19 22.10 9.37
C TYR A 155 -2.20 23.02 8.68
N GLN A 156 -1.17 23.43 9.42
CA GLN A 156 -0.08 24.23 8.88
C GLN A 156 1.08 23.33 8.41
N PRO A 157 1.83 23.74 7.38
CA PRO A 157 3.08 23.09 7.00
C PRO A 157 4.09 23.06 8.17
N ILE A 158 4.86 21.96 8.26
CA ILE A 158 5.96 21.85 9.21
C ILE A 158 7.25 22.14 8.43
N MET A 159 7.93 23.24 8.81
CA MET A 159 9.21 23.61 8.22
C MET A 159 10.34 23.01 9.04
N VAL A 160 11.23 22.26 8.41
CA VAL A 160 12.35 21.59 9.07
C VAL A 160 13.65 21.81 8.31
N ALA A 161 14.74 21.87 9.03
CA ALA A 161 16.07 21.82 8.42
C ALA A 161 16.30 20.39 7.86
N PRO A 162 16.99 20.25 6.72
CA PRO A 162 17.22 18.92 6.12
C PRO A 162 17.88 17.92 7.10
N GLU A 163 18.74 18.39 7.97
CA GLU A 163 19.46 17.61 8.99
C GLU A 163 18.57 17.13 10.16
N GLU A 164 17.42 17.75 10.36
CA GLU A 164 16.46 17.39 11.41
C GLU A 164 15.39 16.41 10.90
N LEU A 165 15.31 16.21 9.58
CA LEU A 165 14.35 15.32 8.95
C LEU A 165 14.94 13.91 8.82
N VAL A 166 14.24 12.92 9.33
CA VAL A 166 14.48 11.52 9.00
C VAL A 166 13.34 11.01 8.14
N VAL A 167 13.65 10.58 6.92
CA VAL A 167 12.67 9.92 6.06
C VAL A 167 12.62 8.44 6.42
N GLU A 168 11.50 7.98 6.95
CA GLU A 168 11.26 6.59 7.33
C GLU A 168 10.76 5.74 6.15
N GLY A 169 10.18 6.38 5.12
CA GLY A 169 9.78 5.69 3.90
C GLY A 169 8.81 6.45 3.02
N LEU A 170 8.59 5.85 1.86
CA LEU A 170 7.69 6.34 0.82
C LEU A 170 6.32 5.68 0.96
N PHE A 171 5.25 6.46 0.94
CA PHE A 171 3.88 5.96 0.81
C PHE A 171 3.68 5.31 -0.57
N VAL A 172 3.16 4.07 -0.60
CA VAL A 172 2.92 3.32 -1.83
C VAL A 172 1.49 2.82 -1.98
N GLY A 173 0.65 3.00 -0.97
CA GLY A 173 -0.77 2.64 -1.04
C GLY A 173 -1.50 2.77 0.28
N VAL A 174 -2.83 2.71 0.23
CA VAL A 174 -3.71 2.72 1.41
C VAL A 174 -4.60 1.49 1.41
N ILE A 175 -4.81 0.95 2.60
CA ILE A 175 -5.71 -0.18 2.86
C ILE A 175 -6.71 0.30 3.90
N ARG A 176 -7.99 0.19 3.56
CA ARG A 176 -9.09 0.60 4.45
C ARG A 176 -10.07 -0.54 4.63
N ASP A 177 -10.40 -0.84 5.88
CA ASP A 177 -11.47 -1.75 6.22
C ASP A 177 -12.82 -1.05 6.03
N ARG A 178 -13.80 -1.74 5.42
CA ARG A 178 -15.16 -1.23 5.25
C ARG A 178 -15.89 -0.91 6.56
N ASN A 179 -15.46 -1.52 7.66
CA ASN A 179 -16.08 -1.30 8.97
C ASN A 179 -15.75 0.06 9.59
N HIS A 180 -14.84 0.84 8.98
CA HIS A 180 -14.51 2.21 9.39
C HIS A 180 -15.20 3.30 8.54
N LEU A 181 -16.13 2.92 7.67
CA LEU A 181 -16.95 3.87 6.89
C LEU A 181 -18.23 4.23 7.68
N HIS A 182 -18.07 4.93 8.80
CA HIS A 182 -19.18 5.54 9.54
C HIS A 182 -19.01 7.03 9.65
#